data_ac1b7dbdd02571274b2b6b578e44f587
#
_entry.id   ac1b7dbdd02571274b2b6b578e44f587
#
_cell.length_a   1.000
_cell.length_b   1.000
_cell.length_c   1.000
_cell.angle_alpha   90.00
_cell.angle_beta   90.00
_cell.angle_gamma   90.00
#
_symmetry.space_group_name_H-M   'P 1'
#
loop_
_entity.id
_entity.type
_entity.pdbx_description
1 polymer ?
#
loop_
_entity_poly.entity_id
_entity_poly.type
_entity_poly.pdbx_seq_one_letter_code
_entity_poly.pdbx_strand_id
1 'polypeptide(L)'
;MARSDIIFLHAPSVYDFRKKPIFFGPVSDVIPSTPVFEMYPIGFMTISSHLEAAGFKTRIVNLAVQMLQDDKFDVEKKIRSLEADVFAIDLHWLPHVHGATEIAALVKKYHPNAKVEMGGFSASYFWEELIARKEVDLVMMGDTTEEPTVKMMEALQKGGDLSEVPNLVWKDDNGKIHNNHITHTAESLDEIIFDYGIVIKNTLRHMDVKGSLPWYGWDKLPLTSVFSVRGCSLNCAECGGSSFANGKVVCRKAPAYRSPEKLAEDLDMIQSYLGTTIFIVGDLRQHSIDYADRFLKEVKERKIKNHVVIELFNGAGEEYFSKLDKAFEGGWSIEFSPDSHDESVRSSLGKGYSNESIERSVENAFKNGCSRFDLFYMTGLPFQSKESAIGSAKASKRLWDLVKKDDRLFIFNAPFAPFVDPGSRAFEEPEKWGYRFFARTLEEHKRLLENPSWKQVLSYETDLMSRDVIAETAYDAANELAAAEHECSRISAETYKRRKERTEAARSLMHRVDKIMMIADKEERENKLWDIKDESIELMNSTVCDKKDLDWKAGSMWRNSPRVMMGILRRSLR
;
A
#
# COMPACT_ATOMS: atom_id res chain seq x y z
N MET A 1 -6.03 -13.23 27.87
CA MET A 1 -6.78 -12.72 26.68
C MET A 1 -7.55 -13.90 26.08
N ALA A 2 -8.61 -13.65 25.30
CA ALA A 2 -9.30 -14.78 24.63
C ALA A 2 -8.38 -15.39 23.59
N ARG A 3 -8.26 -16.73 23.58
CA ARG A 3 -7.52 -17.49 22.57
C ARG A 3 -8.20 -17.32 21.20
N SER A 4 -7.42 -17.20 20.15
CA SER A 4 -7.85 -17.25 18.75
C SER A 4 -7.36 -18.53 18.08
N ASP A 5 -7.98 -18.94 16.99
CA ASP A 5 -7.48 -20.07 16.20
C ASP A 5 -6.33 -19.61 15.30
N ILE A 6 -6.47 -18.39 14.74
CA ILE A 6 -5.44 -17.75 13.93
C ILE A 6 -5.33 -16.26 14.29
N ILE A 7 -4.10 -15.74 14.32
CA ILE A 7 -3.80 -14.33 14.56
C ILE A 7 -3.02 -13.76 13.35
N PHE A 8 -3.56 -12.72 12.74
CA PHE A 8 -2.89 -11.96 11.68
C PHE A 8 -2.01 -10.87 12.32
N LEU A 9 -0.71 -10.89 12.03
CA LEU A 9 0.26 -9.94 12.54
C LEU A 9 0.78 -9.08 11.40
N HIS A 10 0.70 -7.76 11.56
CA HIS A 10 1.34 -6.81 10.66
C HIS A 10 2.58 -6.21 11.31
N ALA A 11 3.72 -6.39 10.67
CA ALA A 11 5.02 -5.94 11.13
C ALA A 11 5.38 -4.56 10.54
N PRO A 12 6.22 -3.74 11.20
CA PRO A 12 6.81 -2.57 10.56
C PRO A 12 7.79 -2.99 9.46
N SER A 13 8.12 -2.09 8.55
CA SER A 13 9.13 -2.35 7.51
C SER A 13 10.46 -2.81 8.11
N VAL A 14 10.90 -2.15 9.18
CA VAL A 14 12.12 -2.52 9.92
C VAL A 14 11.81 -2.74 11.39
N TYR A 15 12.04 -3.93 11.90
CA TYR A 15 11.95 -4.24 13.32
C TYR A 15 13.35 -4.19 13.98
N ASP A 16 13.62 -3.51 15.09
CA ASP A 16 12.84 -2.47 15.72
C ASP A 16 13.35 -1.08 15.24
N PHE A 17 12.60 -0.41 14.38
CA PHE A 17 12.98 0.89 13.80
C PHE A 17 13.26 1.96 14.88
N ARG A 18 12.63 1.84 16.06
CA ARG A 18 12.83 2.77 17.18
C ARG A 18 14.24 2.67 17.78
N LYS A 19 14.92 1.54 17.53
CA LYS A 19 16.28 1.24 18.01
C LYS A 19 17.32 1.32 16.89
N LYS A 20 16.98 1.90 15.75
CA LYS A 20 17.89 2.06 14.62
C LYS A 20 17.91 3.51 14.16
N PRO A 21 19.07 4.10 13.89
CA PRO A 21 19.16 5.44 13.33
C PRO A 21 18.94 5.39 11.82
N ILE A 22 17.66 5.37 11.38
CA ILE A 22 17.30 5.29 9.97
C ILE A 22 16.64 6.61 9.55
N PHE A 23 17.16 7.21 8.49
CA PHE A 23 16.54 8.32 7.76
C PHE A 23 15.73 7.75 6.60
N PHE A 24 14.42 7.65 6.78
CA PHE A 24 13.51 7.03 5.81
C PHE A 24 13.27 7.90 4.55
N GLY A 25 13.43 9.23 4.65
CA GLY A 25 13.25 10.14 3.51
C GLY A 25 11.86 10.11 2.87
N PRO A 26 11.77 10.46 1.58
CA PRO A 26 10.49 10.71 0.91
C PRO A 26 9.75 9.47 0.37
N VAL A 27 10.23 8.26 0.65
CA VAL A 27 9.72 7.01 0.04
C VAL A 27 8.24 6.71 0.32
N SER A 28 7.65 7.36 1.31
CA SER A 28 6.21 7.23 1.63
C SER A 28 5.48 8.57 1.69
N ASP A 29 6.10 9.68 1.23
CA ASP A 29 5.50 11.01 1.39
C ASP A 29 4.16 11.16 0.66
N VAL A 30 3.94 10.40 -0.41
CA VAL A 30 2.71 10.45 -1.23
C VAL A 30 1.68 9.36 -0.92
N ILE A 31 1.85 8.61 0.17
CA ILE A 31 0.87 7.63 0.64
C ILE A 31 0.41 7.94 2.07
N PRO A 32 -0.79 7.51 2.50
CA PRO A 32 -1.30 7.80 3.84
C PRO A 32 -0.46 7.26 4.99
N SER A 33 0.22 6.11 4.80
CA SER A 33 1.07 5.49 5.82
C SER A 33 2.37 6.27 6.07
N THR A 34 3.07 5.94 7.15
CA THR A 34 4.42 6.43 7.45
C THR A 34 5.49 5.59 6.73
N PRO A 35 6.77 6.00 6.74
CA PRO A 35 7.85 5.20 6.14
C PRO A 35 8.10 3.84 6.80
N VAL A 36 7.44 3.54 7.91
CA VAL A 36 7.47 2.18 8.48
C VAL A 36 6.42 1.26 7.86
N PHE A 37 5.62 1.78 6.90
CA PHE A 37 4.63 1.03 6.11
C PHE A 37 3.65 0.25 6.98
N GLU A 38 3.07 0.90 7.98
CA GLU A 38 2.21 0.29 8.99
C GLU A 38 0.79 -0.02 8.52
N MET A 39 0.47 0.17 7.25
CA MET A 39 -0.84 -0.15 6.69
C MET A 39 -0.93 -1.65 6.39
N TYR A 40 -1.78 -2.38 7.14
CA TYR A 40 -1.99 -3.79 6.86
C TYR A 40 -2.86 -4.00 5.59
N PRO A 41 -2.68 -5.13 4.89
CA PRO A 41 -3.40 -5.38 3.65
C PRO A 41 -4.88 -5.66 3.90
N ILE A 42 -5.73 -5.22 2.96
CA ILE A 42 -7.17 -5.48 2.97
C ILE A 42 -7.50 -6.99 3.04
N GLY A 43 -6.58 -7.84 2.57
CA GLY A 43 -6.68 -9.30 2.65
C GLY A 43 -6.84 -9.81 4.08
N PHE A 44 -6.28 -9.15 5.08
CA PHE A 44 -6.51 -9.55 6.49
C PHE A 44 -7.99 -9.51 6.86
N MET A 45 -8.71 -8.51 6.37
CA MET A 45 -10.14 -8.39 6.63
C MET A 45 -10.95 -9.44 5.86
N THR A 46 -10.69 -9.64 4.56
CA THR A 46 -11.44 -10.61 3.75
C THR A 46 -11.20 -12.04 4.21
N ILE A 47 -9.94 -12.41 4.47
CA ILE A 47 -9.59 -13.74 4.98
C ILE A 47 -10.19 -13.97 6.38
N SER A 48 -10.10 -12.97 7.29
CA SER A 48 -10.73 -13.08 8.61
C SER A 48 -12.24 -13.24 8.51
N SER A 49 -12.90 -12.56 7.56
CA SER A 49 -14.35 -12.67 7.36
C SER A 49 -14.75 -14.08 6.90
N HIS A 50 -13.99 -14.68 5.99
CA HIS A 50 -14.22 -16.07 5.55
C HIS A 50 -13.98 -17.07 6.67
N LEU A 51 -12.91 -16.92 7.43
CA LEU A 51 -12.60 -17.77 8.57
C LEU A 51 -13.68 -17.69 9.67
N GLU A 52 -14.14 -16.48 10.02
CA GLU A 52 -15.21 -16.31 11.00
C GLU A 52 -16.55 -16.90 10.49
N ALA A 53 -16.83 -16.80 9.20
CA ALA A 53 -18.00 -17.45 8.58
C ALA A 53 -17.90 -18.98 8.64
N ALA A 54 -16.68 -19.55 8.58
CA ALA A 54 -16.41 -20.97 8.75
C ALA A 54 -16.33 -21.42 10.22
N GLY A 55 -16.50 -20.49 11.19
CA GLY A 55 -16.55 -20.77 12.62
C GLY A 55 -15.23 -20.61 13.37
N PHE A 56 -14.15 -20.19 12.72
CA PHE A 56 -12.85 -19.93 13.35
C PHE A 56 -12.83 -18.57 14.06
N LYS A 57 -12.06 -18.47 15.13
CA LYS A 57 -11.83 -17.23 15.88
C LYS A 57 -10.58 -16.56 15.36
N THR A 58 -10.76 -15.38 14.76
CA THR A 58 -9.65 -14.60 14.20
C THR A 58 -9.28 -13.41 15.08
N ARG A 59 -8.05 -12.92 14.93
CA ARG A 59 -7.59 -11.65 15.49
C ARG A 59 -6.62 -10.97 14.54
N ILE A 60 -6.78 -9.65 14.35
CA ILE A 60 -5.81 -8.81 13.63
C ILE A 60 -5.02 -8.00 14.68
N VAL A 61 -3.71 -7.97 14.58
CA VAL A 61 -2.81 -7.20 15.44
C VAL A 61 -1.80 -6.44 14.59
N ASN A 62 -1.99 -5.15 14.49
CA ASN A 62 -1.05 -4.25 13.85
C ASN A 62 0.02 -3.83 14.86
N LEU A 63 1.17 -4.51 14.85
CA LEU A 63 2.30 -4.23 15.71
C LEU A 63 2.96 -2.90 15.34
N ALA A 64 3.04 -2.58 14.05
CA ALA A 64 3.66 -1.36 13.56
C ALA A 64 2.93 -0.10 14.07
N VAL A 65 1.60 -0.08 14.03
CA VAL A 65 0.79 1.03 14.58
C VAL A 65 1.00 1.16 16.08
N GLN A 66 1.02 0.06 16.83
CA GLN A 66 1.23 0.12 18.28
C GLN A 66 2.63 0.67 18.63
N MET A 67 3.65 0.31 17.85
CA MET A 67 5.02 0.84 17.99
C MET A 67 5.11 2.34 17.66
N LEU A 68 4.35 2.84 16.69
CA LEU A 68 4.29 4.27 16.36
C LEU A 68 3.51 5.10 17.39
N GLN A 69 2.52 4.49 18.05
CA GLN A 69 1.70 5.18 19.07
C GLN A 69 2.35 5.21 20.46
N ASP A 70 3.28 4.31 20.72
CA ASP A 70 3.93 4.19 22.03
C ASP A 70 5.37 3.69 21.89
N ASP A 71 6.33 4.58 22.06
CA ASP A 71 7.76 4.27 21.99
C ASP A 71 8.20 3.20 23.00
N LYS A 72 7.44 3.05 24.10
CA LYS A 72 7.69 2.03 25.13
C LYS A 72 6.93 0.73 24.90
N PHE A 73 6.18 0.62 23.81
CA PHE A 73 5.44 -0.60 23.50
C PHE A 73 6.37 -1.81 23.35
N ASP A 74 6.18 -2.80 24.20
CA ASP A 74 6.98 -4.02 24.24
C ASP A 74 6.34 -5.08 23.31
N VAL A 75 6.91 -5.20 22.11
CA VAL A 75 6.46 -6.16 21.07
C VAL A 75 6.65 -7.60 21.54
N GLU A 76 7.75 -7.93 22.21
CA GLU A 76 8.00 -9.30 22.70
C GLU A 76 6.98 -9.69 23.78
N LYS A 77 6.69 -8.77 24.72
CA LYS A 77 5.64 -8.98 25.71
C LYS A 77 4.26 -9.15 25.07
N LYS A 78 3.96 -8.36 24.02
CA LYS A 78 2.71 -8.49 23.27
C LYS A 78 2.62 -9.86 22.62
N ILE A 79 3.62 -10.28 21.84
CA ILE A 79 3.64 -11.60 21.17
C ILE A 79 3.50 -12.70 22.20
N ARG A 80 4.26 -12.68 23.29
CA ARG A 80 4.17 -13.67 24.38
C ARG A 80 2.78 -13.81 24.99
N SER A 81 2.00 -12.71 24.99
CA SER A 81 0.64 -12.68 25.55
C SER A 81 -0.45 -13.16 24.58
N LEU A 82 -0.11 -13.37 23.33
CA LEU A 82 -1.05 -13.87 22.31
C LEU A 82 -1.09 -15.40 22.37
N GLU A 83 -2.26 -15.98 22.09
CA GLU A 83 -2.45 -17.43 22.06
C GLU A 83 -3.22 -17.82 20.80
N ALA A 84 -2.58 -18.57 19.90
CA ALA A 84 -3.19 -19.10 18.69
C ALA A 84 -2.49 -20.38 18.21
N ASP A 85 -3.18 -21.17 17.38
CA ASP A 85 -2.59 -22.32 16.69
C ASP A 85 -1.75 -21.88 15.49
N VAL A 86 -2.16 -20.79 14.83
CA VAL A 86 -1.49 -20.21 13.66
C VAL A 86 -1.26 -18.71 13.87
N PHE A 87 -0.06 -18.24 13.56
CA PHE A 87 0.26 -16.83 13.40
C PHE A 87 0.53 -16.57 11.93
N ALA A 88 -0.36 -15.80 11.29
CA ALA A 88 -0.26 -15.40 9.89
C ALA A 88 0.39 -14.02 9.80
N ILE A 89 1.50 -13.93 9.09
CA ILE A 89 2.29 -12.70 8.95
C ILE A 89 2.27 -12.29 7.48
N ASP A 90 1.85 -11.06 7.19
CA ASP A 90 1.83 -10.60 5.83
C ASP A 90 3.22 -10.21 5.30
N LEU A 91 3.47 -10.60 4.06
CA LEU A 91 4.51 -10.08 3.20
C LEU A 91 3.88 -9.75 1.84
N HIS A 92 2.87 -8.87 1.89
CA HIS A 92 2.16 -8.44 0.68
C HIS A 92 3.02 -7.50 -0.17
N TRP A 93 3.92 -6.76 0.44
CA TRP A 93 4.82 -5.85 -0.22
C TRP A 93 6.24 -5.95 0.37
N LEU A 94 7.25 -5.79 -0.48
CA LEU A 94 8.65 -6.09 -0.16
C LEU A 94 9.26 -5.25 0.99
N PRO A 95 8.86 -3.98 1.25
CA PRO A 95 9.35 -3.23 2.40
C PRO A 95 9.13 -3.92 3.76
N HIS A 96 8.20 -4.87 3.84
CA HIS A 96 7.90 -5.59 5.09
C HIS A 96 8.87 -6.74 5.39
N VAL A 97 9.77 -7.09 4.47
CA VAL A 97 10.56 -8.33 4.59
C VAL A 97 11.38 -8.40 5.87
N HIS A 98 12.01 -7.29 6.30
CA HIS A 98 12.80 -7.29 7.54
C HIS A 98 11.89 -7.52 8.75
N GLY A 99 10.87 -6.69 8.92
CA GLY A 99 9.98 -6.79 10.07
C GLY A 99 9.22 -8.11 10.11
N ALA A 100 8.68 -8.57 8.99
CA ALA A 100 7.92 -9.82 8.91
C ALA A 100 8.77 -11.04 9.34
N THR A 101 10.02 -11.14 8.86
CA THR A 101 10.92 -12.24 9.24
C THR A 101 11.39 -12.16 10.70
N GLU A 102 11.64 -10.97 11.23
CA GLU A 102 11.98 -10.80 12.65
C GLU A 102 10.80 -11.13 13.57
N ILE A 103 9.58 -10.73 13.21
CA ILE A 103 8.36 -11.09 13.95
C ILE A 103 8.11 -12.59 13.90
N ALA A 104 8.32 -13.26 12.74
CA ALA A 104 8.24 -14.71 12.62
C ALA A 104 9.20 -15.42 13.61
N ALA A 105 10.44 -14.94 13.70
CA ALA A 105 11.42 -15.47 14.66
C ALA A 105 10.98 -15.25 16.12
N LEU A 106 10.40 -14.11 16.46
CA LEU A 106 9.85 -13.85 17.79
C LEU A 106 8.65 -14.75 18.11
N VAL A 107 7.76 -14.99 17.15
CA VAL A 107 6.66 -15.93 17.32
C VAL A 107 7.21 -17.33 17.65
N LYS A 108 8.15 -17.85 16.89
CA LYS A 108 8.77 -19.16 17.18
C LYS A 108 9.51 -19.23 18.51
N LYS A 109 10.12 -18.13 18.93
CA LYS A 109 10.79 -18.02 20.24
C LYS A 109 9.79 -18.23 21.40
N TYR A 110 8.60 -17.66 21.32
CA TYR A 110 7.62 -17.66 22.41
C TYR A 110 6.50 -18.69 22.25
N HIS A 111 6.23 -19.13 21.04
CA HIS A 111 5.20 -20.11 20.66
C HIS A 111 5.79 -21.19 19.74
N PRO A 112 6.74 -22.01 20.23
CA PRO A 112 7.46 -22.97 19.38
C PRO A 112 6.55 -24.00 18.70
N ASN A 113 5.40 -24.30 19.29
CA ASN A 113 4.44 -25.27 18.78
C ASN A 113 3.40 -24.66 17.83
N ALA A 114 3.25 -23.33 17.80
CA ALA A 114 2.35 -22.70 16.86
C ALA A 114 2.95 -22.69 15.46
N LYS A 115 2.09 -22.79 14.44
CA LYS A 115 2.52 -22.65 13.05
C LYS A 115 2.66 -21.19 12.69
N VAL A 116 3.72 -20.84 11.96
CA VAL A 116 3.92 -19.53 11.36
C VAL A 116 3.64 -19.65 9.87
N GLU A 117 2.63 -18.94 9.42
CA GLU A 117 2.25 -18.81 8.02
C GLU A 117 2.68 -17.44 7.51
N MET A 118 3.22 -17.38 6.28
CA MET A 118 3.47 -16.13 5.57
C MET A 118 2.68 -16.10 4.27
N GLY A 119 2.07 -14.93 3.96
CA GLY A 119 1.26 -14.75 2.77
C GLY A 119 1.37 -13.37 2.16
N GLY A 120 0.86 -13.22 0.94
CA GLY A 120 0.88 -11.99 0.17
C GLY A 120 1.67 -12.11 -1.14
N PHE A 121 1.68 -11.03 -1.95
CA PHE A 121 2.26 -11.08 -3.29
C PHE A 121 3.77 -11.33 -3.26
N SER A 122 4.51 -10.58 -2.43
CA SER A 122 5.96 -10.81 -2.27
C SER A 122 6.26 -12.17 -1.62
N ALA A 123 5.41 -12.65 -0.72
CA ALA A 123 5.55 -14.01 -0.17
C ALA A 123 5.34 -15.07 -1.26
N SER A 124 4.41 -14.86 -2.18
CA SER A 124 4.18 -15.77 -3.31
C SER A 124 5.38 -15.81 -4.26
N TYR A 125 6.04 -14.67 -4.50
CA TYR A 125 7.22 -14.62 -5.36
C TYR A 125 8.45 -15.29 -4.71
N PHE A 126 8.70 -15.02 -3.43
CA PHE A 126 9.87 -15.52 -2.68
C PHE A 126 9.55 -16.75 -1.80
N TRP A 127 8.58 -17.56 -2.18
CA TRP A 127 8.13 -18.68 -1.35
C TRP A 127 9.25 -19.67 -1.02
N GLU A 128 10.19 -19.93 -1.95
CA GLU A 128 11.31 -20.85 -1.72
C GLU A 128 12.25 -20.34 -0.62
N GLU A 129 12.61 -19.04 -0.67
CA GLU A 129 13.46 -18.44 0.35
C GLU A 129 12.73 -18.35 1.71
N LEU A 130 11.42 -18.09 1.71
CA LEU A 130 10.63 -18.02 2.93
C LEU A 130 10.48 -19.37 3.60
N ILE A 131 10.06 -20.39 2.85
CA ILE A 131 9.84 -21.73 3.43
C ILE A 131 11.17 -22.38 3.87
N ALA A 132 12.31 -22.01 3.30
CA ALA A 132 13.62 -22.48 3.74
C ALA A 132 14.00 -22.00 5.15
N ARG A 133 13.40 -20.89 5.62
CA ARG A 133 13.67 -20.33 6.95
C ARG A 133 13.09 -21.20 8.05
N LYS A 134 13.85 -21.41 9.14
CA LYS A 134 13.44 -22.24 10.27
C LYS A 134 12.19 -21.74 11.00
N GLU A 135 11.97 -20.43 10.96
CA GLU A 135 10.84 -19.76 11.61
C GLU A 135 9.53 -19.81 10.80
N VAL A 136 9.55 -20.26 9.54
CA VAL A 136 8.36 -20.33 8.68
C VAL A 136 7.96 -21.78 8.47
N ASP A 137 6.72 -22.12 8.78
CA ASP A 137 6.14 -23.46 8.60
C ASP A 137 5.32 -23.59 7.32
N LEU A 138 4.64 -22.48 6.94
CA LEU A 138 3.62 -22.44 5.90
C LEU A 138 3.81 -21.17 5.06
N VAL A 139 3.62 -21.28 3.74
CA VAL A 139 3.50 -20.12 2.84
C VAL A 139 2.23 -20.28 2.03
N MET A 140 1.30 -19.34 2.19
CA MET A 140 0.07 -19.28 1.40
C MET A 140 0.30 -18.42 0.17
N MET A 141 0.31 -19.03 -1.01
CA MET A 141 0.57 -18.35 -2.28
C MET A 141 -0.73 -17.91 -2.96
N GLY A 142 -0.62 -16.89 -3.82
CA GLY A 142 -1.73 -16.43 -4.65
C GLY A 142 -2.36 -15.13 -4.16
N ASP A 143 -3.32 -14.65 -4.92
CA ASP A 143 -4.07 -13.42 -4.65
C ASP A 143 -5.52 -13.68 -4.18
N THR A 144 -5.96 -14.94 -4.24
CA THR A 144 -7.27 -15.38 -3.76
C THR A 144 -7.05 -16.51 -2.75
N THR A 145 -6.83 -16.13 -1.51
CA THR A 145 -6.40 -17.07 -0.45
C THR A 145 -7.46 -17.26 0.65
N GLU A 146 -8.63 -16.67 0.50
CA GLU A 146 -9.71 -16.76 1.47
C GLU A 146 -10.14 -18.22 1.71
N GLU A 147 -10.58 -18.92 0.65
CA GLU A 147 -10.96 -20.33 0.74
C GLU A 147 -9.77 -21.25 1.05
N PRO A 148 -8.58 -21.11 0.41
CA PRO A 148 -7.39 -21.87 0.77
C PRO A 148 -7.03 -21.77 2.25
N THR A 149 -7.11 -20.59 2.87
CA THR A 149 -6.81 -20.41 4.29
C THR A 149 -7.84 -21.11 5.20
N VAL A 150 -9.13 -21.10 4.81
CA VAL A 150 -10.16 -21.87 5.52
C VAL A 150 -9.82 -23.36 5.48
N LYS A 151 -9.51 -23.92 4.30
CA LYS A 151 -9.12 -25.33 4.14
C LYS A 151 -7.86 -25.68 4.94
N MET A 152 -6.87 -24.79 4.96
CA MET A 152 -5.66 -24.95 5.77
C MET A 152 -6.00 -25.07 7.26
N MET A 153 -6.84 -24.16 7.78
CA MET A 153 -7.25 -24.20 9.19
C MET A 153 -8.08 -25.44 9.52
N GLU A 154 -8.96 -25.88 8.61
CA GLU A 154 -9.70 -27.13 8.77
C GLU A 154 -8.76 -28.34 8.84
N ALA A 155 -7.80 -28.44 7.93
CA ALA A 155 -6.81 -29.51 7.93
C ALA A 155 -5.98 -29.53 9.22
N LEU A 156 -5.49 -28.39 9.67
CA LEU A 156 -4.68 -28.27 10.90
C LEU A 156 -5.46 -28.64 12.17
N GLN A 157 -6.75 -28.25 12.28
CA GLN A 157 -7.54 -28.49 13.50
C GLN A 157 -8.23 -29.85 13.53
N LYS A 158 -8.60 -30.40 12.36
CA LYS A 158 -9.34 -31.67 12.25
C LYS A 158 -8.43 -32.87 11.93
N GLY A 159 -7.10 -32.64 11.84
CA GLY A 159 -6.14 -33.70 11.48
C GLY A 159 -6.26 -34.15 10.02
N GLY A 160 -6.61 -33.20 9.13
CA GLY A 160 -6.68 -33.41 7.67
C GLY A 160 -5.32 -33.42 7.00
N ASP A 161 -5.32 -33.70 5.71
CA ASP A 161 -4.11 -33.73 4.88
C ASP A 161 -3.82 -32.35 4.27
N LEU A 162 -2.70 -31.76 4.66
CA LEU A 162 -2.25 -30.47 4.09
C LEU A 162 -1.96 -30.56 2.59
N SER A 163 -1.74 -31.76 2.03
CA SER A 163 -1.52 -31.93 0.58
C SER A 163 -2.75 -31.59 -0.26
N GLU A 164 -3.94 -31.60 0.34
CA GLU A 164 -5.21 -31.25 -0.30
C GLU A 164 -5.52 -29.74 -0.26
N VAL A 165 -4.71 -28.94 0.45
CA VAL A 165 -4.93 -27.50 0.58
C VAL A 165 -4.35 -26.77 -0.63
N PRO A 166 -5.16 -26.13 -1.47
CA PRO A 166 -4.66 -25.41 -2.64
C PRO A 166 -3.75 -24.24 -2.21
N ASN A 167 -2.81 -23.89 -3.08
CA ASN A 167 -1.92 -22.73 -2.91
C ASN A 167 -0.96 -22.79 -1.72
N LEU A 168 -0.90 -23.91 -1.00
CA LEU A 168 -0.08 -24.04 0.20
C LEU A 168 1.31 -24.63 -0.10
N VAL A 169 2.34 -23.99 0.43
CA VAL A 169 3.68 -24.58 0.62
C VAL A 169 3.86 -24.81 2.12
N TRP A 170 4.33 -26.01 2.51
CA TRP A 170 4.37 -26.40 3.91
C TRP A 170 5.50 -27.37 4.24
N LYS A 171 5.90 -27.40 5.51
CA LYS A 171 6.85 -28.37 6.05
C LYS A 171 6.13 -29.46 6.83
N ASP A 172 6.47 -30.71 6.54
CA ASP A 172 6.03 -31.83 7.38
C ASP A 172 6.84 -31.92 8.70
N ASP A 173 6.48 -32.85 9.55
CA ASP A 173 7.13 -33.04 10.86
C ASP A 173 8.61 -33.46 10.75
N ASN A 174 9.06 -33.91 9.60
CA ASN A 174 10.46 -34.24 9.31
C ASN A 174 11.21 -33.03 8.70
N GLY A 175 10.54 -31.90 8.52
CA GLY A 175 11.10 -30.70 7.89
C GLY A 175 11.19 -30.76 6.35
N LYS A 176 10.59 -31.77 5.72
CA LYS A 176 10.50 -31.87 4.27
C LYS A 176 9.49 -30.83 3.74
N ILE A 177 9.90 -30.11 2.71
CA ILE A 177 9.08 -29.09 2.05
C ILE A 177 8.19 -29.76 1.00
N HIS A 178 6.92 -29.41 1.03
CA HIS A 178 5.88 -29.79 0.07
C HIS A 178 5.30 -28.53 -0.56
N ASN A 179 4.99 -28.58 -1.86
CA ASN A 179 4.40 -27.47 -2.61
C ASN A 179 3.18 -27.99 -3.38
N ASN A 180 2.00 -27.55 -2.98
CA ASN A 180 0.73 -27.92 -3.61
C ASN A 180 0.43 -27.07 -4.85
N HIS A 181 1.34 -26.16 -5.22
CA HIS A 181 1.21 -25.18 -6.30
C HIS A 181 -0.02 -24.27 -6.16
N ILE A 182 -0.09 -23.24 -7.01
CA ILE A 182 -1.25 -22.37 -7.10
C ILE A 182 -2.28 -23.05 -8.01
N THR A 183 -3.27 -23.67 -7.39
CA THR A 183 -4.35 -24.40 -8.06
C THR A 183 -5.71 -23.73 -7.90
N HIS A 184 -5.81 -22.77 -6.98
CA HIS A 184 -7.02 -21.97 -6.75
C HIS A 184 -6.75 -20.51 -7.12
N THR A 185 -7.48 -20.02 -8.12
CA THR A 185 -7.50 -18.61 -8.55
C THR A 185 -8.94 -18.28 -8.91
N ALA A 186 -9.61 -17.44 -8.14
CA ALA A 186 -11.01 -17.10 -8.39
C ALA A 186 -11.18 -16.39 -9.75
N GLU A 187 -12.20 -16.78 -10.50
CA GLU A 187 -12.61 -16.14 -11.76
C GLU A 187 -13.55 -14.95 -11.52
N SER A 188 -14.26 -14.93 -10.39
CA SER A 188 -15.12 -13.85 -9.91
C SER A 188 -14.79 -13.53 -8.45
N LEU A 189 -15.03 -12.29 -8.02
CA LEU A 189 -14.84 -11.86 -6.63
C LEU A 189 -16.17 -11.79 -5.85
N ASP A 190 -17.26 -12.28 -6.42
CA ASP A 190 -18.59 -12.17 -5.78
C ASP A 190 -18.73 -13.02 -4.52
N GLU A 191 -17.99 -14.11 -4.44
CA GLU A 191 -17.94 -14.98 -3.25
C GLU A 191 -17.06 -14.40 -2.11
N ILE A 192 -16.28 -13.35 -2.38
CA ILE A 192 -15.44 -12.74 -1.35
C ILE A 192 -16.32 -11.99 -0.34
N ILE A 193 -16.18 -12.35 0.95
CA ILE A 193 -16.88 -11.66 2.04
C ILE A 193 -16.12 -10.39 2.39
N PHE A 194 -16.71 -9.25 2.09
CA PHE A 194 -16.14 -7.93 2.29
C PHE A 194 -16.81 -7.23 3.48
N ASP A 195 -16.38 -7.50 4.72
CA ASP A 195 -17.07 -7.03 5.92
C ASP A 195 -16.16 -6.28 6.91
N TYR A 196 -16.19 -4.96 6.89
CA TYR A 196 -15.49 -4.13 7.89
C TYR A 196 -15.99 -4.33 9.32
N GLY A 197 -17.18 -4.90 9.51
CA GLY A 197 -17.69 -5.26 10.84
C GLY A 197 -16.81 -6.25 11.58
N ILE A 198 -15.98 -7.05 10.86
CA ILE A 198 -15.02 -7.97 11.49
C ILE A 198 -13.94 -7.22 12.28
N VAL A 199 -13.47 -6.07 11.80
CA VAL A 199 -12.48 -5.25 12.51
C VAL A 199 -13.08 -4.72 13.82
N ILE A 200 -14.32 -4.25 13.77
CA ILE A 200 -15.06 -3.77 14.96
C ILE A 200 -15.27 -4.92 15.95
N LYS A 201 -15.72 -6.08 15.48
CA LYS A 201 -15.93 -7.28 16.29
C LYS A 201 -14.65 -7.75 16.98
N ASN A 202 -13.54 -7.77 16.23
CA ASN A 202 -12.21 -8.10 16.77
C ASN A 202 -11.76 -7.09 17.84
N THR A 203 -11.92 -5.79 17.57
CA THR A 203 -11.58 -4.71 18.51
C THR A 203 -12.33 -4.88 19.83
N LEU A 204 -13.63 -5.14 19.79
CA LEU A 204 -14.45 -5.34 21.00
C LEU A 204 -14.11 -6.63 21.74
N ARG A 205 -13.95 -7.76 21.02
CA ARG A 205 -13.63 -9.07 21.59
C ARG A 205 -12.31 -9.04 22.38
N HIS A 206 -11.32 -8.32 21.87
CA HIS A 206 -9.98 -8.29 22.44
C HIS A 206 -9.66 -7.00 23.21
N MET A 207 -10.58 -6.03 23.23
CA MET A 207 -10.39 -4.68 23.83
C MET A 207 -9.09 -4.01 23.38
N ASP A 208 -8.75 -4.18 22.09
CA ASP A 208 -7.48 -3.75 21.48
C ASP A 208 -7.74 -2.79 20.32
N VAL A 209 -8.16 -1.56 20.65
CA VAL A 209 -8.45 -0.52 19.66
C VAL A 209 -7.20 -0.19 18.82
N LYS A 210 -6.06 -0.01 19.51
CA LYS A 210 -4.80 0.40 18.87
C LYS A 210 -4.27 -0.66 17.91
N GLY A 211 -4.32 -1.94 18.32
CA GLY A 211 -3.85 -3.04 17.49
C GLY A 211 -4.76 -3.40 16.32
N SER A 212 -5.99 -2.88 16.27
CA SER A 212 -6.93 -3.15 15.19
C SER A 212 -6.96 -2.05 14.11
N LEU A 213 -6.25 -0.93 14.31
CA LEU A 213 -6.25 0.18 13.34
C LEU A 213 -5.51 -0.21 12.06
N PRO A 214 -6.07 0.13 10.87
CA PRO A 214 -5.43 -0.15 9.58
C PRO A 214 -4.07 0.53 9.41
N TRP A 215 -3.93 1.77 9.86
CA TRP A 215 -2.67 2.54 9.86
C TRP A 215 -2.68 3.63 10.93
N TYR A 216 -1.52 4.26 11.15
CA TYR A 216 -1.34 5.33 12.11
C TYR A 216 -2.11 6.59 11.69
N GLY A 217 -3.01 7.06 12.55
CA GLY A 217 -3.84 8.23 12.26
C GLY A 217 -5.14 7.95 11.50
N TRP A 218 -5.50 6.68 11.28
CA TRP A 218 -6.77 6.32 10.64
C TRP A 218 -8.00 6.91 11.34
N ASP A 219 -7.94 7.07 12.65
CA ASP A 219 -8.98 7.70 13.45
C ASP A 219 -9.18 9.20 13.14
N LYS A 220 -8.16 9.87 12.62
CA LYS A 220 -8.20 11.28 12.20
C LYS A 220 -8.61 11.41 10.74
N LEU A 221 -8.17 10.49 9.91
CA LEU A 221 -8.39 10.46 8.47
C LEU A 221 -8.95 9.09 8.06
N PRO A 222 -10.20 8.77 8.43
CA PRO A 222 -10.74 7.44 8.20
C PRO A 222 -11.06 7.22 6.71
N LEU A 223 -10.25 6.37 6.09
CA LEU A 223 -10.41 5.87 4.74
C LEU A 223 -10.70 4.38 4.81
N THR A 224 -11.70 3.93 4.06
CA THR A 224 -11.96 2.52 3.79
C THR A 224 -11.71 2.24 2.32
N SER A 225 -11.47 0.99 1.96
CA SER A 225 -11.24 0.62 0.57
C SER A 225 -12.10 -0.56 0.17
N VAL A 226 -12.51 -0.60 -1.08
CA VAL A 226 -13.09 -1.75 -1.75
C VAL A 226 -12.31 -2.02 -3.02
N PHE A 227 -12.25 -3.25 -3.48
CA PHE A 227 -11.65 -3.54 -4.77
C PHE A 227 -12.69 -4.00 -5.79
N SER A 228 -12.65 -3.39 -6.96
CA SER A 228 -13.49 -3.77 -8.10
C SER A 228 -12.91 -4.98 -8.85
N VAL A 229 -11.62 -5.24 -8.68
CA VAL A 229 -10.85 -6.21 -9.46
C VAL A 229 -9.67 -6.77 -8.65
N ARG A 230 -9.31 -8.04 -8.88
CA ARG A 230 -7.98 -8.60 -8.61
C ARG A 230 -7.31 -8.97 -9.93
N GLY A 231 -6.04 -8.58 -10.06
CA GLY A 231 -5.35 -8.59 -11.34
C GLY A 231 -5.61 -7.33 -12.15
N CYS A 232 -4.94 -7.22 -13.29
CA CYS A 232 -5.04 -6.05 -14.15
C CYS A 232 -5.03 -6.47 -15.64
N SER A 233 -5.79 -5.77 -16.48
CA SER A 233 -5.74 -5.96 -17.94
C SER A 233 -4.56 -5.22 -18.58
N LEU A 234 -3.95 -4.26 -17.86
CA LEU A 234 -2.78 -3.52 -18.31
C LEU A 234 -1.49 -4.29 -18.01
N ASN A 235 -0.44 -3.95 -18.75
CA ASN A 235 0.86 -4.60 -18.63
C ASN A 235 1.99 -3.58 -18.43
N CYS A 236 1.81 -2.70 -17.43
CA CYS A 236 2.82 -1.72 -17.06
C CYS A 236 4.12 -2.42 -16.63
N ALA A 237 5.25 -1.88 -17.09
CA ALA A 237 6.52 -2.60 -17.06
C ALA A 237 7.03 -2.89 -15.63
N GLU A 238 6.92 -1.91 -14.73
CA GLU A 238 7.43 -1.96 -13.35
C GLU A 238 6.41 -2.45 -12.31
N CYS A 239 5.16 -2.66 -12.73
CA CYS A 239 4.06 -2.92 -11.80
C CYS A 239 3.91 -4.42 -11.49
N GLY A 240 3.97 -4.77 -10.20
CA GLY A 240 3.67 -6.11 -9.68
C GLY A 240 2.21 -6.53 -9.82
N GLY A 241 1.30 -5.57 -10.07
CA GLY A 241 -0.11 -5.83 -10.38
C GLY A 241 -0.41 -6.00 -11.87
N SER A 242 0.59 -5.88 -12.76
CA SER A 242 0.39 -6.03 -14.21
C SER A 242 -0.10 -7.42 -14.61
N SER A 243 -0.70 -7.55 -15.80
CA SER A 243 -1.14 -8.86 -16.32
C SER A 243 0.00 -9.88 -16.39
N PHE A 244 1.21 -9.43 -16.74
CA PHE A 244 2.41 -10.28 -16.76
C PHE A 244 2.76 -10.77 -15.35
N ALA A 245 2.87 -9.85 -14.38
CA ALA A 245 3.23 -10.19 -13.02
C ALA A 245 2.18 -11.10 -12.36
N ASN A 246 0.90 -10.81 -12.55
CA ASN A 246 -0.18 -11.67 -12.07
C ASN A 246 -0.12 -13.08 -12.66
N GLY A 247 0.15 -13.20 -13.97
CA GLY A 247 0.33 -14.50 -14.62
C GLY A 247 1.51 -15.28 -14.07
N LYS A 248 2.63 -14.60 -13.83
CA LYS A 248 3.89 -15.20 -13.36
C LYS A 248 3.85 -15.59 -11.88
N VAL A 249 3.38 -14.69 -11.02
CA VAL A 249 3.52 -14.81 -9.56
C VAL A 249 2.35 -15.55 -8.93
N VAL A 250 1.13 -15.28 -9.39
CA VAL A 250 -0.10 -15.82 -8.79
C VAL A 250 -0.94 -16.66 -9.76
N CYS A 251 -0.36 -17.05 -10.90
CA CYS A 251 -1.00 -17.88 -11.93
C CYS A 251 -2.34 -17.35 -12.47
N ARG A 252 -2.60 -16.06 -12.30
CA ARG A 252 -3.83 -15.42 -12.77
C ARG A 252 -3.75 -15.13 -14.27
N LYS A 253 -4.62 -15.78 -15.04
CA LYS A 253 -4.65 -15.65 -16.51
C LYS A 253 -5.44 -14.42 -17.00
N ALA A 254 -6.44 -14.00 -16.23
CA ALA A 254 -7.30 -12.85 -16.53
C ALA A 254 -7.71 -12.16 -15.22
N PRO A 255 -8.00 -10.85 -15.25
CA PRO A 255 -8.53 -10.16 -14.07
C PRO A 255 -9.85 -10.79 -13.62
N ALA A 256 -10.03 -10.95 -12.31
CA ALA A 256 -11.29 -11.32 -11.69
C ALA A 256 -11.99 -10.05 -11.19
N TYR A 257 -13.23 -9.89 -11.57
CA TYR A 257 -14.01 -8.71 -11.21
C TYR A 257 -15.06 -9.05 -10.15
N ARG A 258 -15.33 -8.07 -9.30
CA ARG A 258 -16.52 -8.07 -8.48
C ARG A 258 -17.67 -7.55 -9.31
N SER A 259 -18.84 -8.20 -9.29
CA SER A 259 -19.97 -7.71 -10.07
C SER A 259 -20.37 -6.28 -9.65
N PRO A 260 -20.90 -5.47 -10.55
CA PRO A 260 -21.33 -4.11 -10.24
C PRO A 260 -22.29 -4.05 -9.05
N GLU A 261 -23.20 -5.02 -8.95
CA GLU A 261 -24.20 -5.14 -7.91
C GLU A 261 -23.54 -5.44 -6.54
N LYS A 262 -22.57 -6.37 -6.52
CA LYS A 262 -21.83 -6.71 -5.29
C LYS A 262 -20.92 -5.59 -4.84
N LEU A 263 -20.26 -4.90 -5.77
CA LEU A 263 -19.43 -3.75 -5.44
C LEU A 263 -20.27 -2.62 -4.81
N ALA A 264 -21.47 -2.35 -5.36
CA ALA A 264 -22.39 -1.37 -4.78
C ALA A 264 -22.95 -1.82 -3.40
N GLU A 265 -23.16 -3.13 -3.20
CA GLU A 265 -23.51 -3.70 -1.88
C GLU A 265 -22.41 -3.46 -0.84
N ASP A 266 -21.13 -3.56 -1.24
CA ASP A 266 -20.01 -3.29 -0.33
C ASP A 266 -20.00 -1.83 0.12
N LEU A 267 -20.24 -0.88 -0.79
CA LEU A 267 -20.34 0.53 -0.44
C LEU A 267 -21.53 0.78 0.52
N ASP A 268 -22.68 0.16 0.26
CA ASP A 268 -23.87 0.27 1.12
C ASP A 268 -23.63 -0.34 2.50
N MET A 269 -22.90 -1.46 2.56
CA MET A 269 -22.49 -2.06 3.82
C MET A 269 -21.57 -1.11 4.60
N ILE A 270 -20.54 -0.53 3.96
CA ILE A 270 -19.64 0.42 4.63
C ILE A 270 -20.42 1.62 5.16
N GLN A 271 -21.29 2.23 4.36
CA GLN A 271 -22.07 3.40 4.82
C GLN A 271 -22.99 3.08 5.99
N SER A 272 -23.41 1.83 6.15
CA SER A 272 -24.25 1.41 7.29
C SER A 272 -23.50 1.47 8.63
N TYR A 273 -22.15 1.41 8.60
CA TYR A 273 -21.28 1.45 9.78
C TYR A 273 -20.50 2.75 9.88
N LEU A 274 -19.88 3.17 8.78
CA LEU A 274 -18.84 4.18 8.72
C LEU A 274 -19.21 5.27 7.71
N GLY A 275 -19.17 6.53 8.14
CA GLY A 275 -19.27 7.68 7.23
C GLY A 275 -17.91 8.13 6.70
N THR A 276 -17.01 7.17 6.42
CA THR A 276 -15.66 7.41 5.94
C THR A 276 -15.64 7.69 4.44
N THR A 277 -14.55 8.25 3.92
CA THR A 277 -14.28 8.19 2.48
C THR A 277 -14.05 6.75 2.07
N ILE A 278 -14.56 6.35 0.90
CA ILE A 278 -14.37 5.00 0.34
C ILE A 278 -13.49 5.12 -0.90
N PHE A 279 -12.36 4.42 -0.89
CA PHE A 279 -11.48 4.31 -2.03
C PHE A 279 -11.83 3.05 -2.83
N ILE A 280 -12.19 3.21 -4.10
CA ILE A 280 -12.44 2.09 -5.01
C ILE A 280 -11.14 1.79 -5.75
N VAL A 281 -10.49 0.69 -5.37
CA VAL A 281 -9.27 0.22 -6.02
C VAL A 281 -9.60 -0.36 -7.38
N GLY A 282 -8.92 0.12 -8.40
CA GLY A 282 -9.09 -0.27 -9.80
C GLY A 282 -10.00 0.68 -10.60
N ASP A 283 -9.64 0.89 -11.85
CA ASP A 283 -10.45 1.68 -12.79
C ASP A 283 -11.72 0.91 -13.19
N LEU A 284 -12.88 1.44 -12.84
CA LEU A 284 -14.19 0.83 -13.13
C LEU A 284 -14.40 0.54 -14.62
N ARG A 285 -13.71 1.27 -15.52
CA ARG A 285 -13.78 1.10 -16.98
C ARG A 285 -12.87 -0.02 -17.49
N GLN A 286 -12.02 -0.58 -16.60
CA GLN A 286 -11.06 -1.63 -16.98
C GLN A 286 -11.76 -2.89 -17.51
N HIS A 287 -12.92 -3.24 -16.97
CA HIS A 287 -13.75 -4.32 -17.51
C HIS A 287 -14.43 -3.89 -18.79
N SER A 288 -15.29 -2.87 -18.71
CA SER A 288 -16.03 -2.28 -19.83
C SER A 288 -16.78 -1.02 -19.37
N ILE A 289 -17.21 -0.21 -20.33
CA ILE A 289 -18.08 0.94 -20.04
C ILE A 289 -19.43 0.48 -19.48
N ASP A 290 -19.99 -0.62 -20.00
CA ASP A 290 -21.24 -1.22 -19.48
C ASP A 290 -21.11 -1.62 -17.99
N TYR A 291 -19.98 -2.19 -17.59
CA TYR A 291 -19.73 -2.49 -16.17
C TYR A 291 -19.79 -1.23 -15.32
N ALA A 292 -19.08 -0.18 -15.72
CA ALA A 292 -19.08 1.10 -15.01
C ALA A 292 -20.49 1.70 -14.95
N ASP A 293 -21.24 1.67 -16.05
CA ASP A 293 -22.61 2.20 -16.11
C ASP A 293 -23.58 1.44 -15.20
N ARG A 294 -23.50 0.10 -15.16
CA ARG A 294 -24.29 -0.73 -14.25
C ARG A 294 -23.96 -0.43 -12.78
N PHE A 295 -22.67 -0.35 -12.45
CA PHE A 295 -22.25 0.01 -11.10
C PHE A 295 -22.78 1.38 -10.67
N LEU A 296 -22.65 2.39 -11.51
CA LEU A 296 -23.13 3.74 -11.20
C LEU A 296 -24.65 3.80 -11.05
N LYS A 297 -25.40 2.97 -11.79
CA LYS A 297 -26.84 2.82 -11.60
C LYS A 297 -27.18 2.25 -10.22
N GLU A 298 -26.51 1.16 -9.82
CA GLU A 298 -26.70 0.54 -8.49
C GLU A 298 -26.34 1.51 -7.35
N VAL A 299 -25.24 2.25 -7.48
CA VAL A 299 -24.81 3.27 -6.50
C VAL A 299 -25.91 4.33 -6.31
N LYS A 300 -26.47 4.83 -7.42
CA LYS A 300 -27.54 5.82 -7.40
C LYS A 300 -28.81 5.29 -6.71
N GLU A 301 -29.21 4.06 -7.02
CA GLU A 301 -30.39 3.42 -6.44
C GLU A 301 -30.23 3.21 -4.92
N ARG A 302 -29.02 2.88 -4.46
CA ARG A 302 -28.67 2.69 -3.04
C ARG A 302 -28.42 3.99 -2.29
N LYS A 303 -28.33 5.13 -2.98
CA LYS A 303 -28.10 6.47 -2.40
C LYS A 303 -26.86 6.51 -1.50
N ILE A 304 -25.72 6.14 -2.07
CA ILE A 304 -24.45 6.16 -1.35
C ILE A 304 -24.09 7.60 -0.97
N LYS A 305 -23.93 7.85 0.33
CA LYS A 305 -23.65 9.16 0.93
C LYS A 305 -22.21 9.36 1.35
N ASN A 306 -21.41 8.30 1.31
CA ASN A 306 -19.98 8.42 1.55
C ASN A 306 -19.34 9.13 0.37
N HIS A 307 -18.31 9.94 0.66
CA HIS A 307 -17.44 10.44 -0.38
C HIS A 307 -16.64 9.27 -0.98
N VAL A 308 -16.47 9.27 -2.31
CA VAL A 308 -15.79 8.16 -3.00
C VAL A 308 -14.58 8.68 -3.76
N VAL A 309 -13.45 7.99 -3.66
CA VAL A 309 -12.26 8.20 -4.49
C VAL A 309 -12.19 7.10 -5.54
N ILE A 310 -11.96 7.48 -6.78
CA ILE A 310 -11.96 6.58 -7.95
C ILE A 310 -10.61 6.69 -8.65
N GLU A 311 -10.01 5.56 -8.95
CA GLU A 311 -8.78 5.49 -9.76
C GLU A 311 -9.07 5.60 -11.25
N LEU A 312 -8.19 6.30 -11.97
CA LEU A 312 -8.12 6.27 -13.42
C LEU A 312 -6.79 5.67 -13.88
N PHE A 313 -6.84 4.72 -14.79
CA PHE A 313 -5.64 4.16 -15.43
C PHE A 313 -5.30 4.81 -16.76
N ASN A 314 -6.24 5.55 -17.33
CA ASN A 314 -6.09 6.39 -18.52
C ASN A 314 -7.09 7.54 -18.49
N GLY A 315 -6.96 8.51 -19.41
CA GLY A 315 -7.87 9.65 -19.50
C GLY A 315 -9.33 9.25 -19.67
N ALA A 316 -10.24 10.09 -19.19
CA ALA A 316 -11.69 9.89 -19.24
C ALA A 316 -12.41 11.07 -19.93
N GLY A 317 -13.52 10.75 -20.61
CA GLY A 317 -14.35 11.74 -21.28
C GLY A 317 -15.40 12.38 -20.38
N GLU A 318 -15.99 13.49 -20.82
CA GLU A 318 -17.01 14.25 -20.08
C GLU A 318 -18.22 13.39 -19.70
N GLU A 319 -18.67 12.48 -20.56
CA GLU A 319 -19.80 11.61 -20.30
C GLU A 319 -19.60 10.76 -19.03
N TYR A 320 -18.41 10.19 -18.86
CA TYR A 320 -18.11 9.38 -17.67
C TYR A 320 -18.19 10.19 -16.40
N PHE A 321 -17.59 11.38 -16.36
CA PHE A 321 -17.63 12.27 -15.19
C PHE A 321 -19.04 12.77 -14.89
N SER A 322 -19.85 13.06 -15.92
CA SER A 322 -21.26 13.40 -15.74
C SER A 322 -22.07 12.26 -15.11
N LYS A 323 -21.74 11.00 -15.42
CA LYS A 323 -22.39 9.83 -14.79
C LYS A 323 -21.94 9.67 -13.33
N LEU A 324 -20.67 9.91 -13.00
CA LEU A 324 -20.17 9.93 -11.61
C LEU A 324 -20.92 10.93 -10.76
N ASP A 325 -21.04 12.17 -11.23
CA ASP A 325 -21.72 13.25 -10.51
C ASP A 325 -23.20 12.95 -10.22
N LYS A 326 -23.87 12.31 -11.17
CA LYS A 326 -25.28 11.89 -11.00
C LYS A 326 -25.47 10.68 -10.09
N ALA A 327 -24.41 9.90 -9.86
CA ALA A 327 -24.48 8.66 -9.10
C ALA A 327 -24.11 8.86 -7.62
N PHE A 328 -23.10 9.67 -7.31
CA PHE A 328 -22.56 9.81 -5.96
C PHE A 328 -23.10 11.05 -5.23
N GLU A 329 -24.13 10.86 -4.40
CA GLU A 329 -24.69 11.95 -3.57
C GLU A 329 -23.67 12.51 -2.55
N GLY A 330 -22.71 11.70 -2.09
CA GLY A 330 -21.67 12.10 -1.13
C GLY A 330 -20.47 12.83 -1.77
N GLY A 331 -20.50 13.01 -3.09
CA GLY A 331 -19.42 13.57 -3.86
C GLY A 331 -18.34 12.53 -4.20
N TRP A 332 -17.44 12.92 -5.09
CA TRP A 332 -16.40 12.04 -5.62
C TRP A 332 -15.10 12.80 -5.91
N SER A 333 -14.01 12.06 -5.91
CA SER A 333 -12.66 12.53 -6.22
C SER A 333 -11.95 11.53 -7.14
N ILE A 334 -10.89 11.96 -7.79
CA ILE A 334 -10.09 11.15 -8.70
C ILE A 334 -8.66 11.03 -8.20
N GLU A 335 -8.09 9.82 -8.30
CA GLU A 335 -6.66 9.58 -8.32
C GLU A 335 -6.22 9.11 -9.71
N PHE A 336 -5.16 9.72 -10.21
CA PHE A 336 -4.60 9.41 -11.51
C PHE A 336 -3.07 9.42 -11.47
N SER A 337 -2.45 8.30 -11.80
CA SER A 337 -0.99 8.12 -11.79
C SER A 337 -0.44 7.95 -13.22
N PRO A 338 -0.17 9.04 -13.95
CA PRO A 338 0.52 8.95 -15.23
C PRO A 338 2.01 8.62 -15.09
N ASP A 339 2.58 8.70 -13.88
CA ASP A 339 3.97 8.47 -13.50
C ASP A 339 4.96 9.47 -14.09
N SER A 340 4.82 9.83 -15.37
CA SER A 340 5.64 10.84 -16.04
C SER A 340 4.80 11.79 -16.90
N HIS A 341 5.18 13.07 -16.94
CA HIS A 341 4.66 14.04 -17.90
C HIS A 341 5.28 13.85 -19.29
N ASP A 342 6.45 13.22 -19.37
CA ASP A 342 7.12 12.89 -20.61
C ASP A 342 6.41 11.68 -21.27
N GLU A 343 5.77 11.95 -22.41
CA GLU A 343 4.99 10.92 -23.13
C GLU A 343 5.83 9.75 -23.61
N SER A 344 7.11 9.97 -23.90
CA SER A 344 8.00 8.91 -24.34
C SER A 344 8.34 7.97 -23.18
N VAL A 345 8.64 8.52 -22.00
CA VAL A 345 8.84 7.75 -20.77
C VAL A 345 7.56 7.00 -20.42
N ARG A 346 6.41 7.69 -20.38
CA ARG A 346 5.12 7.09 -20.05
C ARG A 346 4.73 5.97 -21.00
N SER A 347 4.92 6.16 -22.31
CA SER A 347 4.62 5.15 -23.31
C SER A 347 5.52 3.92 -23.19
N SER A 348 6.81 4.11 -22.84
CA SER A 348 7.73 2.99 -22.61
C SER A 348 7.29 2.10 -21.45
N LEU A 349 6.62 2.67 -20.44
CA LEU A 349 6.05 1.93 -19.30
C LEU A 349 4.76 1.15 -19.64
N GLY A 350 4.17 1.40 -20.81
CA GLY A 350 2.90 0.80 -21.25
C GLY A 350 1.67 1.69 -21.03
N LYS A 351 1.87 2.98 -20.71
CA LYS A 351 0.81 3.98 -20.50
C LYS A 351 0.78 4.95 -21.70
N GLY A 352 0.29 4.50 -22.86
CA GLY A 352 0.39 5.17 -24.15
C GLY A 352 -0.61 6.31 -24.43
N TYR A 353 -1.14 7.00 -23.42
CA TYR A 353 -2.04 8.15 -23.58
C TYR A 353 -1.28 9.48 -23.55
N SER A 354 -1.82 10.51 -24.23
CA SER A 354 -1.19 11.82 -24.36
C SER A 354 -1.41 12.74 -23.16
N ASN A 355 -0.60 13.79 -23.03
CA ASN A 355 -0.80 14.84 -22.04
C ASN A 355 -2.12 15.57 -22.26
N GLU A 356 -2.53 15.79 -23.52
CA GLU A 356 -3.83 16.36 -23.86
C GLU A 356 -5.00 15.52 -23.32
N SER A 357 -4.86 14.19 -23.28
CA SER A 357 -5.86 13.31 -22.66
C SER A 357 -5.95 13.52 -21.15
N ILE A 358 -4.82 13.77 -20.47
CA ILE A 358 -4.77 14.13 -19.04
C ILE A 358 -5.44 15.48 -18.83
N GLU A 359 -5.05 16.51 -19.61
CA GLU A 359 -5.58 17.86 -19.55
C GLU A 359 -7.11 17.86 -19.68
N ARG A 360 -7.64 17.20 -20.72
CA ARG A 360 -9.09 17.06 -20.93
C ARG A 360 -9.78 16.33 -19.77
N SER A 361 -9.13 15.34 -19.18
CA SER A 361 -9.71 14.62 -18.04
C SER A 361 -9.88 15.51 -16.83
N VAL A 362 -8.88 16.35 -16.52
CA VAL A 362 -8.94 17.30 -15.40
C VAL A 362 -10.04 18.34 -15.63
N GLU A 363 -10.09 18.97 -16.82
CA GLU A 363 -11.12 19.95 -17.15
C GLU A 363 -12.54 19.35 -17.06
N ASN A 364 -12.74 18.18 -17.66
CA ASN A 364 -14.03 17.50 -17.67
C ASN A 364 -14.46 17.07 -16.26
N ALA A 365 -13.53 16.60 -15.42
CA ALA A 365 -13.82 16.22 -14.05
C ALA A 365 -14.31 17.44 -13.25
N PHE A 366 -13.65 18.59 -13.35
CA PHE A 366 -14.06 19.79 -12.61
C PHE A 366 -15.36 20.40 -13.12
N LYS A 367 -15.59 20.36 -14.42
CA LYS A 367 -16.85 20.76 -15.04
C LYS A 367 -18.05 19.96 -14.52
N ASN A 368 -17.81 18.69 -14.17
CA ASN A 368 -18.82 17.75 -13.71
C ASN A 368 -18.76 17.49 -12.19
N GLY A 369 -18.34 18.43 -11.38
CA GLY A 369 -18.51 18.38 -9.92
C GLY A 369 -17.44 17.58 -9.16
N CYS A 370 -16.31 17.18 -9.77
CA CYS A 370 -15.21 16.55 -9.07
C CYS A 370 -14.75 17.42 -7.89
N SER A 371 -14.71 16.84 -6.70
CA SER A 371 -14.35 17.55 -5.48
C SER A 371 -12.84 17.72 -5.31
N ARG A 372 -12.08 16.78 -5.89
CA ARG A 372 -10.62 16.78 -5.85
C ARG A 372 -10.06 15.87 -6.94
N PHE A 373 -8.99 16.29 -7.58
CA PHE A 373 -8.26 15.52 -8.57
C PHE A 373 -6.78 15.45 -8.16
N ASP A 374 -6.30 14.23 -7.83
CA ASP A 374 -4.93 13.97 -7.47
C ASP A 374 -4.18 13.37 -8.65
N LEU A 375 -3.02 13.94 -8.98
CA LEU A 375 -2.19 13.51 -10.08
C LEU A 375 -0.77 13.23 -9.59
N PHE A 376 -0.24 12.04 -9.91
CA PHE A 376 1.04 11.59 -9.39
C PHE A 376 2.08 11.44 -10.49
N TYR A 377 3.21 12.16 -10.31
CA TYR A 377 4.44 11.97 -11.07
C TYR A 377 5.49 11.31 -10.19
N MET A 378 6.42 10.58 -10.82
CA MET A 378 7.45 9.82 -10.13
C MET A 378 8.84 10.15 -10.66
N THR A 379 9.85 10.01 -9.78
CA THR A 379 11.27 10.16 -10.09
C THR A 379 11.96 8.82 -9.93
N GLY A 380 12.82 8.45 -10.89
CA GLY A 380 13.55 7.18 -10.88
C GLY A 380 12.94 6.11 -11.78
N LEU A 381 12.15 6.53 -12.76
CA LEU A 381 11.58 5.65 -13.77
C LEU A 381 12.62 5.22 -14.83
N PRO A 382 12.47 4.07 -15.48
CA PRO A 382 13.33 3.69 -16.60
C PRO A 382 13.18 4.70 -17.75
N PHE A 383 14.27 4.92 -18.48
CA PHE A 383 14.35 5.88 -19.59
C PHE A 383 14.05 7.34 -19.23
N GLN A 384 13.87 7.65 -17.96
CA GLN A 384 13.67 9.02 -17.45
C GLN A 384 15.03 9.67 -17.17
N SER A 385 15.30 10.82 -17.79
CA SER A 385 16.46 11.65 -17.43
C SER A 385 16.15 12.55 -16.22
N LYS A 386 17.20 13.12 -15.62
CA LYS A 386 17.06 14.12 -14.55
C LYS A 386 16.19 15.30 -15.01
N GLU A 387 16.40 15.79 -16.22
CA GLU A 387 15.66 16.90 -16.80
C GLU A 387 14.20 16.55 -17.01
N SER A 388 13.92 15.32 -17.46
CA SER A 388 12.54 14.81 -17.59
C SER A 388 11.85 14.73 -16.23
N ALA A 389 12.50 14.21 -15.19
CA ALA A 389 11.90 14.14 -13.85
C ALA A 389 11.57 15.56 -13.29
N ILE A 390 12.51 16.49 -13.37
CA ILE A 390 12.34 17.89 -12.91
C ILE A 390 11.30 18.63 -13.76
N GLY A 391 11.22 18.32 -15.05
CA GLY A 391 10.25 18.90 -15.98
C GLY A 391 8.78 18.71 -15.59
N SER A 392 8.48 17.76 -14.70
CA SER A 392 7.15 17.55 -14.12
C SER A 392 6.59 18.81 -13.44
N ALA A 393 7.43 19.64 -12.82
CA ALA A 393 7.03 20.91 -12.22
C ALA A 393 6.48 21.90 -13.27
N LYS A 394 7.14 21.96 -14.44
CA LYS A 394 6.69 22.80 -15.55
C LYS A 394 5.38 22.30 -16.17
N ALA A 395 5.23 20.99 -16.29
CA ALA A 395 3.97 20.38 -16.74
C ALA A 395 2.84 20.63 -15.75
N SER A 396 3.12 20.57 -14.45
CA SER A 396 2.16 20.87 -13.39
C SER A 396 1.69 22.33 -13.45
N LYS A 397 2.60 23.27 -13.66
CA LYS A 397 2.25 24.69 -13.84
C LYS A 397 1.28 24.88 -15.01
N ARG A 398 1.54 24.22 -16.15
CA ARG A 398 0.64 24.25 -17.31
C ARG A 398 -0.76 23.73 -16.97
N LEU A 399 -0.87 22.65 -16.21
CA LEU A 399 -2.15 22.11 -15.78
C LEU A 399 -2.90 23.06 -14.84
N TRP A 400 -2.20 23.69 -13.89
CA TRP A 400 -2.83 24.70 -13.01
C TRP A 400 -3.29 25.94 -13.75
N ASP A 401 -2.52 26.41 -14.72
CA ASP A 401 -2.92 27.54 -15.59
C ASP A 401 -4.15 27.17 -16.44
N LEU A 402 -4.22 25.95 -16.98
CA LEU A 402 -5.35 25.43 -17.75
C LEU A 402 -6.66 25.48 -16.95
N VAL A 403 -6.63 25.01 -15.70
CA VAL A 403 -7.79 25.02 -14.82
C VAL A 403 -7.95 26.34 -14.05
N LYS A 404 -7.30 27.43 -14.50
CA LYS A 404 -7.39 28.75 -13.88
C LYS A 404 -7.06 28.75 -12.38
N LYS A 405 -6.08 27.92 -12.02
CA LYS A 405 -5.61 27.73 -10.64
C LYS A 405 -6.67 27.20 -9.67
N ASP A 406 -7.62 26.42 -10.18
CA ASP A 406 -8.61 25.73 -9.36
C ASP A 406 -7.92 24.95 -8.25
N ASP A 407 -8.31 25.16 -7.00
CA ASP A 407 -7.67 24.61 -5.80
C ASP A 407 -7.95 23.10 -5.59
N ARG A 408 -8.85 22.53 -6.38
CA ARG A 408 -9.18 21.11 -6.37
C ARG A 408 -8.15 20.22 -7.07
N LEU A 409 -7.20 20.78 -7.86
CA LEU A 409 -6.15 20.02 -8.52
C LEU A 409 -4.91 19.92 -7.63
N PHE A 410 -4.58 18.73 -7.16
CA PHE A 410 -3.34 18.43 -6.45
C PHE A 410 -2.41 17.64 -7.35
N ILE A 411 -1.14 18.00 -7.39
CA ILE A 411 -0.12 17.31 -8.18
C ILE A 411 1.05 16.98 -7.26
N PHE A 412 1.48 15.73 -7.31
CA PHE A 412 2.55 15.21 -6.48
C PHE A 412 3.70 14.72 -7.35
N ASN A 413 4.92 14.87 -6.86
CA ASN A 413 6.11 14.24 -7.41
C ASN A 413 6.92 13.65 -6.26
N ALA A 414 7.16 12.35 -6.31
CA ALA A 414 7.93 11.64 -5.30
C ALA A 414 8.85 10.60 -5.96
N PRO A 415 9.87 10.10 -5.25
CA PRO A 415 10.60 8.94 -5.72
C PRO A 415 9.64 7.79 -6.03
N PHE A 416 9.93 7.05 -7.10
CA PHE A 416 9.32 5.75 -7.31
C PHE A 416 9.63 4.86 -6.08
N ALA A 417 8.87 3.79 -5.87
CA ALA A 417 9.04 2.89 -4.73
C ALA A 417 10.51 2.51 -4.50
N PRO A 418 10.94 2.17 -3.27
CA PRO A 418 12.34 1.86 -2.97
C PRO A 418 12.86 0.61 -3.70
N PHE A 419 12.00 -0.07 -4.42
CA PHE A 419 12.32 -1.25 -5.25
C PHE A 419 11.35 -1.33 -6.43
N VAL A 420 11.76 -2.04 -7.48
CA VAL A 420 10.87 -2.45 -8.58
C VAL A 420 10.16 -3.73 -8.15
N ASP A 421 8.88 -3.84 -8.40
CA ASP A 421 8.05 -4.96 -7.92
C ASP A 421 8.56 -6.31 -8.45
N PRO A 422 8.86 -7.28 -7.57
CA PRO A 422 9.22 -8.64 -7.97
C PRO A 422 8.14 -9.27 -8.86
N GLY A 423 8.56 -9.97 -9.90
CA GLY A 423 7.66 -10.57 -10.88
C GLY A 423 7.15 -9.61 -11.96
N SER A 424 7.40 -8.30 -11.86
CA SER A 424 7.13 -7.35 -12.95
C SER A 424 8.08 -7.58 -14.13
N ARG A 425 7.71 -7.09 -15.32
CA ARG A 425 8.57 -7.21 -16.51
C ARG A 425 9.93 -6.56 -16.30
N ALA A 426 9.96 -5.41 -15.65
CA ALA A 426 11.18 -4.68 -15.37
C ALA A 426 12.08 -5.41 -14.37
N PHE A 427 11.50 -6.07 -13.37
CA PHE A 427 12.26 -6.88 -12.41
C PHE A 427 12.83 -8.14 -13.06
N GLU A 428 12.08 -8.79 -13.95
CA GLU A 428 12.49 -10.05 -14.59
C GLU A 428 13.51 -9.84 -15.71
N GLU A 429 13.38 -8.75 -16.47
CA GLU A 429 14.22 -8.41 -17.62
C GLU A 429 14.91 -7.03 -17.43
N PRO A 430 15.70 -6.81 -16.35
CA PRO A 430 16.16 -5.48 -15.96
C PRO A 430 16.98 -4.76 -17.05
N GLU A 431 17.85 -5.46 -17.76
CA GLU A 431 18.69 -4.89 -18.83
C GLU A 431 17.83 -4.31 -19.96
N LYS A 432 16.73 -4.97 -20.31
CA LYS A 432 15.80 -4.50 -21.34
C LYS A 432 15.08 -3.21 -20.94
N TRP A 433 14.86 -3.05 -19.65
CA TRP A 433 14.16 -1.90 -19.06
C TRP A 433 15.10 -0.84 -18.49
N GLY A 434 16.43 -1.00 -18.71
CA GLY A 434 17.42 -0.04 -18.28
C GLY A 434 17.55 0.06 -16.75
N TYR A 435 17.32 -1.04 -16.02
CA TYR A 435 17.54 -1.13 -14.58
C TYR A 435 18.80 -1.91 -14.24
N ARG A 436 19.46 -1.50 -13.17
CA ARG A 436 20.51 -2.24 -12.47
C ARG A 436 20.11 -2.41 -11.01
N PHE A 437 20.06 -3.66 -10.52
CA PHE A 437 19.61 -3.96 -9.18
C PHE A 437 20.76 -4.18 -8.20
N PHE A 438 20.59 -3.66 -6.98
CA PHE A 438 21.45 -3.90 -5.82
C PHE A 438 20.94 -5.05 -4.94
N ALA A 439 19.69 -5.46 -5.13
CA ALA A 439 19.05 -6.58 -4.46
C ALA A 439 18.05 -7.25 -5.38
N ARG A 440 18.04 -8.58 -5.39
CA ARG A 440 17.10 -9.42 -6.14
C ARG A 440 16.55 -10.57 -5.32
N THR A 441 17.24 -10.98 -4.27
CA THR A 441 16.80 -12.00 -3.33
C THR A 441 16.13 -11.37 -2.12
N LEU A 442 15.32 -12.16 -1.41
CA LEU A 442 14.64 -11.73 -0.19
C LEU A 442 15.65 -11.24 0.88
N GLU A 443 16.75 -11.97 1.04
CA GLU A 443 17.78 -11.65 2.03
C GLU A 443 18.56 -10.39 1.66
N GLU A 444 18.83 -10.13 0.38
CA GLU A 444 19.44 -8.89 -0.08
C GLU A 444 18.53 -7.69 0.19
N HIS A 445 17.23 -7.80 -0.11
CA HIS A 445 16.25 -6.74 0.22
C HIS A 445 16.15 -6.51 1.72
N LYS A 446 16.14 -7.58 2.54
CA LYS A 446 16.17 -7.47 4.00
C LYS A 446 17.35 -6.64 4.49
N ARG A 447 18.56 -6.90 3.96
CA ARG A 447 19.78 -6.16 4.32
C ARG A 447 19.74 -4.70 3.86
N LEU A 448 19.17 -4.42 2.68
CA LEU A 448 19.05 -3.04 2.21
C LEU A 448 18.19 -2.18 3.14
N LEU A 449 17.10 -2.73 3.69
CA LEU A 449 16.23 -2.02 4.61
C LEU A 449 16.90 -1.61 5.93
N GLU A 450 18.03 -2.22 6.29
CA GLU A 450 18.80 -1.87 7.49
C GLU A 450 19.75 -0.68 7.29
N ASN A 451 19.89 -0.19 6.06
CA ASN A 451 20.76 0.96 5.78
C ASN A 451 20.21 2.24 6.44
N PRO A 452 21.09 3.14 6.88
CA PRO A 452 20.69 4.33 7.62
C PRO A 452 20.10 5.45 6.75
N SER A 453 20.13 5.34 5.42
CA SER A 453 19.58 6.34 4.50
C SER A 453 18.67 5.70 3.46
N TRP A 454 17.52 6.34 3.20
CA TRP A 454 16.57 5.92 2.17
C TRP A 454 17.21 5.76 0.78
N LYS A 455 18.19 6.59 0.44
CA LYS A 455 18.95 6.45 -0.80
C LYS A 455 19.60 5.07 -0.90
N GLN A 456 20.14 4.56 0.19
CA GLN A 456 20.80 3.25 0.24
C GLN A 456 19.79 2.09 0.30
N VAL A 457 18.54 2.37 0.67
CA VAL A 457 17.43 1.40 0.64
C VAL A 457 16.93 1.19 -0.79
N LEU A 458 17.11 2.16 -1.71
CA LEU A 458 16.75 1.96 -3.11
C LEU A 458 17.46 0.72 -3.66
N SER A 459 16.68 -0.28 -4.08
CA SER A 459 17.24 -1.55 -4.58
C SER A 459 17.73 -1.48 -6.02
N TYR A 460 17.61 -0.32 -6.67
CA TYR A 460 17.88 -0.14 -8.09
C TYR A 460 18.51 1.21 -8.42
N GLU A 461 19.05 1.27 -9.60
CA GLU A 461 19.35 2.49 -10.35
C GLU A 461 18.97 2.28 -11.82
N THR A 462 18.93 3.35 -12.61
CA THR A 462 18.61 3.27 -14.04
C THR A 462 19.84 3.58 -14.89
N ASP A 463 19.78 3.26 -16.19
CA ASP A 463 20.88 3.59 -17.12
C ASP A 463 21.14 5.10 -17.24
N LEU A 464 20.09 5.92 -17.00
CA LEU A 464 20.20 7.38 -17.10
C LEU A 464 20.44 8.07 -15.76
N MET A 465 20.13 7.41 -14.64
CA MET A 465 20.32 7.97 -13.30
C MET A 465 20.84 6.92 -12.33
N SER A 466 22.04 7.16 -11.80
CA SER A 466 22.52 6.39 -10.66
C SER A 466 21.64 6.62 -9.43
N ARG A 467 21.75 5.76 -8.44
CA ARG A 467 21.02 5.87 -7.17
C ARG A 467 21.21 7.24 -6.50
N ASP A 468 22.43 7.78 -6.56
CA ASP A 468 22.72 9.13 -6.07
C ASP A 468 21.97 10.21 -6.87
N VAL A 469 21.98 10.10 -8.21
CA VAL A 469 21.28 11.04 -9.08
C VAL A 469 19.75 10.95 -8.88
N ILE A 470 19.18 9.77 -8.70
CA ILE A 470 17.75 9.61 -8.39
C ILE A 470 17.40 10.35 -7.10
N ALA A 471 18.20 10.17 -6.04
CA ALA A 471 17.95 10.80 -4.76
C ALA A 471 18.05 12.34 -4.81
N GLU A 472 19.08 12.87 -5.48
CA GLU A 472 19.23 14.32 -5.69
C GLU A 472 18.08 14.89 -6.55
N THR A 473 17.72 14.17 -7.61
CA THR A 473 16.64 14.58 -8.52
C THR A 473 15.28 14.64 -7.82
N ALA A 474 15.02 13.73 -6.88
CA ALA A 474 13.78 13.76 -6.10
C ALA A 474 13.64 15.08 -5.31
N TYR A 475 14.72 15.56 -4.68
CA TYR A 475 14.71 16.83 -3.97
C TYR A 475 14.65 18.04 -4.93
N ASP A 476 15.36 17.99 -6.07
CA ASP A 476 15.29 19.04 -7.09
C ASP A 476 13.86 19.16 -7.65
N ALA A 477 13.23 18.04 -8.01
CA ALA A 477 11.86 18.01 -8.52
C ALA A 477 10.84 18.54 -7.50
N ALA A 478 11.02 18.21 -6.21
CA ALA A 478 10.16 18.73 -5.14
C ALA A 478 10.30 20.25 -4.97
N ASN A 479 11.53 20.77 -5.01
CA ASN A 479 11.78 22.20 -4.91
C ASN A 479 11.19 22.98 -6.11
N GLU A 480 11.34 22.46 -7.34
CA GLU A 480 10.78 23.07 -8.54
C GLU A 480 9.24 22.99 -8.53
N LEU A 481 8.66 21.90 -8.05
CA LEU A 481 7.21 21.77 -7.91
C LEU A 481 6.67 22.80 -6.90
N ALA A 482 7.31 22.94 -5.73
CA ALA A 482 6.94 23.95 -4.74
C ALA A 482 7.07 25.38 -5.26
N ALA A 483 8.10 25.66 -6.10
CA ALA A 483 8.25 26.94 -6.75
C ALA A 483 7.11 27.21 -7.75
N ALA A 484 6.75 26.23 -8.57
CA ALA A 484 5.63 26.31 -9.51
C ALA A 484 4.28 26.52 -8.80
N GLU A 485 4.03 25.84 -7.66
CA GLU A 485 2.85 26.07 -6.83
C GLU A 485 2.79 27.52 -6.31
N HIS A 486 3.92 28.04 -5.83
CA HIS A 486 4.00 29.43 -5.36
C HIS A 486 3.76 30.44 -6.48
N GLU A 487 4.38 30.26 -7.65
CA GLU A 487 4.16 31.09 -8.84
C GLU A 487 2.69 31.09 -9.30
N CYS A 488 2.02 29.94 -9.16
CA CYS A 488 0.59 29.81 -9.44
C CYS A 488 -0.31 30.32 -8.30
N SER A 489 0.26 30.89 -7.23
CA SER A 489 -0.46 31.39 -6.05
C SER A 489 -1.28 30.30 -5.31
N ARG A 490 -0.88 29.04 -5.42
CA ARG A 490 -1.52 27.91 -4.73
C ARG A 490 -1.06 27.78 -3.30
N ILE A 491 0.17 28.16 -3.02
CA ILE A 491 0.75 28.21 -1.68
C ILE A 491 1.29 29.62 -1.37
N SER A 492 1.25 30.00 -0.10
CA SER A 492 1.82 31.26 0.36
C SER A 492 3.35 31.26 0.29
N ALA A 493 3.95 32.46 0.27
CA ALA A 493 5.41 32.61 0.33
C ALA A 493 6.01 31.94 1.60
N GLU A 494 5.30 31.98 2.71
CA GLU A 494 5.69 31.33 3.96
C GLU A 494 5.67 29.80 3.81
N THR A 495 4.62 29.23 3.22
CA THR A 495 4.52 27.78 2.96
C THR A 495 5.61 27.33 1.99
N TYR A 496 5.87 28.09 0.92
CA TYR A 496 6.96 27.81 -0.03
C TYR A 496 8.32 27.80 0.68
N LYS A 497 8.61 28.85 1.46
CA LYS A 497 9.87 28.94 2.22
C LYS A 497 10.02 27.73 3.17
N ARG A 498 9.00 27.40 3.95
CA ARG A 498 9.01 26.25 4.87
C ARG A 498 9.26 24.93 4.14
N ARG A 499 8.57 24.67 3.01
CA ARG A 499 8.77 23.43 2.22
C ARG A 499 10.20 23.36 1.70
N LYS A 500 10.71 24.44 1.12
CA LYS A 500 12.09 24.50 0.64
C LYS A 500 13.11 24.23 1.75
N GLU A 501 12.98 24.89 2.91
CA GLU A 501 13.86 24.68 4.06
C GLU A 501 13.82 23.22 4.52
N ARG A 502 12.65 22.58 4.55
CA ARG A 502 12.50 21.18 4.96
C ARG A 502 13.13 20.22 3.93
N THR A 503 12.91 20.44 2.65
CA THR A 503 13.53 19.65 1.57
C THR A 503 15.06 19.75 1.61
N GLU A 504 15.61 20.96 1.81
CA GLU A 504 17.06 21.16 1.92
C GLU A 504 17.64 20.57 3.22
N ALA A 505 16.90 20.60 4.33
CA ALA A 505 17.30 19.94 5.57
C ALA A 505 17.37 18.41 5.36
N ALA A 506 16.39 17.82 4.70
CA ALA A 506 16.38 16.39 4.37
C ALA A 506 17.53 16.00 3.44
N ARG A 507 17.81 16.80 2.41
CA ARG A 507 18.96 16.63 1.51
C ARG A 507 20.29 16.73 2.27
N SER A 508 20.44 17.72 3.14
CA SER A 508 21.63 17.89 3.97
C SER A 508 21.85 16.72 4.91
N LEU A 509 20.78 16.21 5.53
CA LEU A 509 20.86 15.02 6.38
C LEU A 509 21.31 13.79 5.59
N MET A 510 20.78 13.57 4.39
CA MET A 510 21.21 12.49 3.49
C MET A 510 22.72 12.55 3.22
N HIS A 511 23.26 13.73 2.89
CA HIS A 511 24.69 13.92 2.65
C HIS A 511 25.54 13.70 3.91
N ARG A 512 25.01 14.06 5.09
CA ARG A 512 25.70 13.81 6.37
C ARG A 512 25.74 12.31 6.66
N VAL A 513 24.66 11.58 6.42
CA VAL A 513 24.65 10.12 6.53
C VAL A 513 25.69 9.49 5.61
N ASP A 514 25.78 9.95 4.33
CA ASP A 514 26.80 9.44 3.40
C ASP A 514 28.22 9.63 3.94
N LYS A 515 28.54 10.81 4.49
CA LYS A 515 29.85 11.08 5.09
C LYS A 515 30.12 10.18 6.29
N ILE A 516 29.12 9.97 7.14
CA ILE A 516 29.25 9.08 8.31
C ILE A 516 29.50 7.65 7.86
N MET A 517 28.85 7.18 6.80
CA MET A 517 29.03 5.83 6.28
C MET A 517 30.42 5.57 5.68
N MET A 518 31.20 6.61 5.36
CA MET A 518 32.60 6.49 4.92
C MET A 518 33.58 6.27 6.10
N ILE A 519 33.12 6.42 7.35
CA ILE A 519 33.97 6.18 8.52
C ILE A 519 34.25 4.69 8.64
N ALA A 520 35.54 4.33 8.63
CA ALA A 520 35.98 2.94 8.69
C ALA A 520 35.72 2.29 10.05
N ASP A 521 35.91 3.04 11.14
CA ASP A 521 35.63 2.57 12.49
C ASP A 521 34.13 2.39 12.70
N LYS A 522 33.72 1.17 13.05
CA LYS A 522 32.31 0.80 13.20
C LYS A 522 31.67 1.50 14.40
N GLU A 523 32.38 1.57 15.53
CA GLU A 523 31.84 2.15 16.76
C GLU A 523 31.67 3.67 16.61
N GLU A 524 32.67 4.35 16.05
CA GLU A 524 32.57 5.79 15.73
C GLU A 524 31.42 6.06 14.77
N ARG A 525 31.26 5.24 13.72
CA ARG A 525 30.19 5.35 12.74
C ARG A 525 28.81 5.20 13.39
N GLU A 526 28.63 4.16 14.20
CA GLU A 526 27.37 3.93 14.92
C GLU A 526 27.04 5.08 15.87
N ASN A 527 27.99 5.57 16.66
CA ASN A 527 27.79 6.70 17.54
C ASN A 527 27.36 7.96 16.78
N LYS A 528 28.01 8.29 15.66
CA LYS A 528 27.63 9.45 14.83
C LYS A 528 26.26 9.32 14.16
N LEU A 529 25.84 8.09 13.81
CA LEU A 529 24.47 7.85 13.34
C LEU A 529 23.45 8.07 14.46
N TRP A 530 23.78 7.68 15.69
CA TRP A 530 22.91 7.93 16.85
C TRP A 530 22.79 9.42 17.17
N ASP A 531 23.83 10.22 16.97
CA ASP A 531 23.81 11.69 17.19
C ASP A 531 22.80 12.41 16.29
N ILE A 532 22.50 11.85 15.09
CA ILE A 532 21.54 12.45 14.14
C ILE A 532 20.15 11.80 14.18
N LYS A 533 19.90 10.87 15.09
CA LYS A 533 18.65 10.09 15.14
C LYS A 533 17.42 10.98 15.35
N ASP A 534 17.47 11.92 16.30
CA ASP A 534 16.32 12.79 16.61
C ASP A 534 15.97 13.68 15.41
N GLU A 535 16.97 14.23 14.71
CA GLU A 535 16.78 14.98 13.48
C GLU A 535 16.18 14.10 12.36
N SER A 536 16.61 12.83 12.25
CA SER A 536 16.06 11.89 11.27
C SER A 536 14.59 11.54 11.54
N ILE A 537 14.20 11.46 12.80
CA ILE A 537 12.79 11.26 13.20
C ILE A 537 11.95 12.51 12.86
N GLU A 538 12.46 13.72 13.11
CA GLU A 538 11.77 14.96 12.77
C GLU A 538 11.56 15.10 11.26
N LEU A 539 12.51 14.62 10.44
CA LEU A 539 12.44 14.62 8.98
C LEU A 539 11.89 13.31 8.39
N MET A 540 11.22 12.49 9.20
CA MET A 540 10.72 11.18 8.75
C MET A 540 9.61 11.28 7.69
N ASN A 541 8.84 12.38 7.67
CA ASN A 541 7.70 12.59 6.77
C ASN A 541 7.73 14.00 6.17
N SER A 542 7.00 14.18 5.08
CA SER A 542 6.79 15.49 4.44
C SER A 542 8.10 16.15 3.98
N THR A 543 9.00 15.37 3.40
CA THR A 543 10.29 15.87 2.92
C THR A 543 10.22 16.40 1.48
N VAL A 544 9.33 15.86 0.65
CA VAL A 544 9.09 16.30 -0.73
C VAL A 544 7.65 16.77 -0.97
N CYS A 545 6.68 16.37 -0.16
CA CYS A 545 5.32 16.90 -0.15
C CYS A 545 4.74 16.88 1.27
N ASP A 546 3.78 17.77 1.56
CA ASP A 546 3.12 17.77 2.89
C ASP A 546 2.10 16.65 2.99
N LYS A 547 2.18 15.78 3.99
CA LYS A 547 1.17 14.73 4.26
C LYS A 547 -0.26 15.25 4.37
N LYS A 548 -0.45 16.48 4.86
CA LYS A 548 -1.78 17.12 4.94
C LYS A 548 -2.42 17.34 3.57
N ASP A 549 -1.60 17.40 2.49
CA ASP A 549 -2.11 17.58 1.14
C ASP A 549 -2.72 16.28 0.58
N LEU A 550 -2.52 15.12 1.26
CA LEU A 550 -3.17 13.84 0.96
C LEU A 550 -4.55 13.69 1.63
N ASP A 551 -5.03 14.71 2.36
CA ASP A 551 -6.32 14.66 3.04
C ASP A 551 -7.49 14.91 2.08
N TRP A 552 -8.34 13.91 1.87
CA TRP A 552 -9.57 14.03 1.08
C TRP A 552 -10.76 14.63 1.86
N LYS A 553 -10.51 15.35 2.95
CA LYS A 553 -11.57 15.91 3.82
C LYS A 553 -12.61 14.87 4.23
N ALA A 554 -12.16 13.65 4.48
CA ALA A 554 -13.01 12.58 4.99
C ALA A 554 -13.68 13.03 6.29
N GLY A 555 -14.93 12.69 6.45
CA GLY A 555 -15.67 13.02 7.68
C GLY A 555 -14.96 12.41 8.89
N SER A 556 -14.83 13.17 9.99
CA SER A 556 -14.27 12.65 11.23
C SER A 556 -15.05 11.42 11.72
N MET A 557 -14.33 10.34 12.10
CA MET A 557 -14.94 9.15 12.72
C MET A 557 -15.87 9.51 13.88
N TRP A 558 -15.54 10.53 14.64
CA TRP A 558 -16.34 11.02 15.78
C TRP A 558 -17.70 11.58 15.41
N ARG A 559 -17.90 12.13 14.20
CA ARG A 559 -19.21 12.52 13.69
C ARG A 559 -20.12 11.33 13.41
N ASN A 560 -19.55 10.15 13.25
CA ASN A 560 -20.25 8.90 12.92
C ASN A 560 -20.35 7.94 14.10
N SER A 561 -19.78 8.27 15.28
CA SER A 561 -19.78 7.40 16.46
C SER A 561 -21.17 6.83 16.83
N PRO A 562 -22.29 7.57 16.73
CA PRO A 562 -23.61 6.99 16.98
C PRO A 562 -24.01 5.93 15.93
N ARG A 563 -23.61 6.09 14.66
CA ARG A 563 -23.88 5.10 13.60
C ARG A 563 -23.05 3.84 13.76
N VAL A 564 -21.77 3.99 14.11
CA VAL A 564 -20.88 2.88 14.43
C VAL A 564 -21.44 2.08 15.61
N MET A 565 -21.83 2.74 16.69
CA MET A 565 -22.45 2.10 17.86
C MET A 565 -23.76 1.38 17.50
N MET A 566 -24.63 2.00 16.71
CA MET A 566 -25.86 1.36 16.24
C MET A 566 -25.62 0.20 15.28
N GLY A 567 -24.61 0.29 14.42
CA GLY A 567 -24.19 -0.81 13.53
C GLY A 567 -23.73 -2.03 14.33
N ILE A 568 -22.91 -1.81 15.36
CA ILE A 568 -22.45 -2.83 16.30
C ILE A 568 -23.64 -3.48 17.01
N LEU A 569 -24.55 -2.69 17.58
CA LEU A 569 -25.72 -3.19 18.29
C LEU A 569 -26.67 -4.00 17.38
N ARG A 570 -26.89 -3.57 16.15
CA ARG A 570 -27.73 -4.30 15.20
C ARG A 570 -27.19 -5.66 14.78
N ARG A 571 -25.86 -5.85 14.78
CA ARG A 571 -25.23 -7.15 14.45
C ARG A 571 -25.01 -8.06 15.65
N SER A 572 -24.80 -7.50 16.83
CA SER A 572 -24.77 -8.32 18.06
C SER A 572 -26.13 -8.92 18.41
N LEU A 573 -27.19 -8.43 17.77
CA LEU A 573 -28.57 -8.92 17.93
C LEU A 573 -29.03 -9.85 16.77
N ARG A 574 -28.17 -10.10 15.79
CA ARG A 574 -28.33 -11.11 14.74
C ARG A 574 -27.27 -12.21 14.91
#